data_ae53a68deb4accec821dcbb171cc0b23
#
_entry.id   ae53a68deb4accec821dcbb171cc0b23
#
_cell.length_a   1.000
_cell.length_b   1.000
_cell.length_c   1.000
_cell.angle_alpha   90.00
_cell.angle_beta   90.00
_cell.angle_gamma   90.00
#
_symmetry.space_group_name_H-M   'P 1'
#
loop_
_entity.id
_entity.type
_entity.pdbx_description
1 polymer ?
#
loop_
_entity_poly.entity_id
_entity_poly.type
_entity_poly.pdbx_seq_one_letter_code
_entity_poly.pdbx_strand_id
1 'polypeptide(L)'
;MTELRLAIRPGAGSAYEKLERRAGDWAVAAAGAAVWLDGGTIADAGLALSAVGAHEVASHRAHDRLVGQAPTRELLADAAALAAEDCSPYADQRGPEDYKRHLAGELGTRALLRACERAGASL
;
A
#
# COMPACT_ATOMS: atom_id res chain seq x y z
N MET A 1 19.97 -11.02 9.43
CA MET A 1 18.67 -11.73 9.25
C MET A 1 18.97 -13.16 8.85
N THR A 2 18.42 -14.14 9.56
CA THR A 2 18.69 -15.57 9.34
C THR A 2 17.48 -16.34 8.81
N GLU A 3 16.28 -15.82 8.99
CA GLU A 3 15.03 -16.45 8.54
C GLU A 3 13.94 -15.40 8.31
N LEU A 4 13.11 -15.62 7.31
CA LEU A 4 11.85 -14.89 7.06
C LEU A 4 10.74 -15.93 6.94
N ARG A 5 9.68 -15.79 7.75
CA ARG A 5 8.49 -16.66 7.70
C ARG A 5 7.30 -15.90 7.18
N LEU A 6 6.68 -16.41 6.14
CA LEU A 6 5.45 -15.87 5.57
C LEU A 6 4.33 -16.91 5.71
N ALA A 7 3.20 -16.49 6.30
CA ALA A 7 2.02 -17.33 6.37
C ALA A 7 1.34 -17.39 5.00
N ILE A 8 1.08 -18.59 4.51
CA ILE A 8 0.26 -18.81 3.31
C ILE A 8 -1.20 -18.76 3.74
N ARG A 9 -1.97 -17.81 3.18
CA ARG A 9 -3.41 -17.68 3.46
C ARG A 9 -4.20 -17.82 2.17
N PRO A 10 -5.10 -18.81 2.04
CA PRO A 10 -6.03 -18.91 0.90
C PRO A 10 -6.88 -17.64 0.78
N GLY A 11 -7.24 -17.25 -0.44
CA GLY A 11 -8.05 -16.04 -0.68
C GLY A 11 -7.30 -14.71 -0.51
N ALA A 12 -5.98 -14.76 -0.38
CA ALA A 12 -5.16 -13.55 -0.32
C ALA A 12 -4.80 -13.03 -1.70
N GLY A 13 -4.78 -11.71 -1.85
CA GLY A 13 -4.18 -11.01 -2.97
C GLY A 13 -3.11 -10.05 -2.47
N SER A 14 -2.03 -9.91 -3.21
CA SER A 14 -0.98 -8.95 -2.89
C SER A 14 -0.48 -8.24 -4.13
N ALA A 15 0.02 -7.03 -3.95
CA ALA A 15 0.62 -6.23 -5.02
C ALA A 15 1.70 -5.31 -4.48
N TYR A 16 2.61 -4.95 -5.37
CA TYR A 16 3.66 -3.99 -5.12
C TYR A 16 3.72 -2.99 -6.27
N GLU A 17 3.72 -1.72 -5.95
CA GLU A 17 3.83 -0.60 -6.89
C GLU A 17 5.04 0.26 -6.51
N LYS A 18 5.84 0.61 -7.51
CA LYS A 18 7.07 1.39 -7.33
C LYS A 18 7.19 2.42 -8.43
N LEU A 19 7.51 3.65 -8.07
CA LEU A 19 7.99 4.65 -9.02
C LEU A 19 9.50 4.82 -8.88
N GLU A 20 10.20 4.70 -9.99
CA GLU A 20 11.64 4.92 -10.12
C GLU A 20 11.94 5.79 -11.34
N ARG A 21 13.06 6.49 -11.36
CA ARG A 21 13.45 7.33 -12.50
C ARG A 21 14.01 6.52 -13.67
N ARG A 22 14.65 5.42 -13.37
CA ARG A 22 15.24 4.47 -14.32
C ARG A 22 15.05 3.06 -13.80
N ALA A 23 14.91 2.10 -14.70
CA ALA A 23 14.82 0.69 -14.32
C ALA A 23 16.00 0.27 -13.42
N GLY A 24 15.70 -0.33 -12.26
CA GLY A 24 16.68 -0.76 -11.28
C GLY A 24 17.21 0.34 -10.37
N ASP A 25 16.69 1.57 -10.45
CA ASP A 25 17.03 2.67 -9.53
C ASP A 25 16.30 2.50 -8.17
N TRP A 26 16.74 3.30 -7.19
CA TRP A 26 16.04 3.45 -5.93
C TRP A 26 14.66 4.07 -6.15
N ALA A 27 13.68 3.64 -5.37
CA ALA A 27 12.34 4.19 -5.46
C ALA A 27 12.30 5.69 -5.13
N VAL A 28 11.47 6.43 -5.86
CA VAL A 28 10.99 7.75 -5.44
C VAL A 28 9.94 7.57 -4.34
N ALA A 29 9.04 6.61 -4.54
CA ALA A 29 8.09 6.09 -3.58
C ALA A 29 7.73 4.65 -3.98
N ALA A 30 7.33 3.82 -3.02
CA ALA A 30 6.79 2.50 -3.29
C ALA A 30 5.71 2.14 -2.27
N ALA A 31 4.78 1.27 -2.68
CA ALA A 31 3.70 0.77 -1.86
C ALA A 31 3.55 -0.75 -2.05
N GLY A 32 3.41 -1.48 -0.96
CA GLY A 32 3.06 -2.89 -0.92
C GLY A 32 1.72 -3.08 -0.21
N ALA A 33 0.82 -3.85 -0.80
CA ALA A 33 -0.46 -4.17 -0.21
C ALA A 33 -0.71 -5.68 -0.19
N ALA A 34 -1.38 -6.15 0.85
CA ALA A 34 -1.92 -7.49 0.94
C ALA A 34 -3.36 -7.42 1.47
N VAL A 35 -4.27 -8.16 0.87
CA VAL A 35 -5.70 -8.14 1.21
C VAL A 35 -6.21 -9.58 1.28
N TRP A 36 -7.01 -9.87 2.29
CA TRP A 36 -7.74 -11.13 2.44
C TRP A 36 -9.23 -10.84 2.42
N LEU A 37 -9.96 -11.52 1.55
CA LEU A 37 -11.41 -11.41 1.44
C LEU A 37 -12.10 -12.61 2.08
N ASP A 38 -13.20 -12.34 2.76
CA ASP A 38 -14.15 -13.33 3.25
C ASP A 38 -15.57 -12.82 3.01
N GLY A 39 -16.39 -13.61 2.29
CA GLY A 39 -17.78 -13.26 2.00
C GLY A 39 -17.96 -11.91 1.29
N GLY A 40 -16.99 -11.46 0.50
CA GLY A 40 -17.05 -10.17 -0.20
C GLY A 40 -16.62 -8.95 0.63
N THR A 41 -16.17 -9.17 1.88
CA THR A 41 -15.60 -8.12 2.74
C THR A 41 -14.12 -8.33 2.95
N ILE A 42 -13.41 -7.26 3.29
CA ILE A 42 -12.00 -7.30 3.65
C ILE A 42 -11.89 -7.86 5.09
N ALA A 43 -11.46 -9.11 5.21
CA ALA A 43 -11.27 -9.77 6.51
C ALA A 43 -9.98 -9.31 7.18
N ASP A 44 -8.94 -9.01 6.38
CA ASP A 44 -7.67 -8.49 6.86
C ASP A 44 -6.97 -7.76 5.70
N ALA A 45 -6.17 -6.75 6.02
CA ALA A 45 -5.41 -5.99 5.02
C ALA A 45 -4.15 -5.39 5.63
N GLY A 46 -3.11 -5.25 4.80
CA GLY A 46 -1.90 -4.51 5.13
C GLY A 46 -1.54 -3.57 4.00
N LEU A 47 -1.15 -2.34 4.34
CA LEU A 47 -0.57 -1.37 3.42
C LEU A 47 0.71 -0.82 4.04
N ALA A 48 1.81 -1.01 3.32
CA ALA A 48 3.12 -0.49 3.70
C ALA A 48 3.69 0.39 2.59
N LEU A 49 4.32 1.48 3.00
CA LEU A 49 4.96 2.46 2.11
C LEU A 49 6.46 2.50 2.39
N SER A 50 7.27 2.67 1.35
CA SER A 50 8.71 2.80 1.48
C SER A 50 9.26 3.94 0.61
N ALA A 51 10.49 4.38 0.91
CA ALA A 51 11.17 5.54 0.32
C ALA A 51 10.50 6.90 0.63
N VAL A 52 9.55 6.95 1.56
CA VAL A 52 8.77 8.14 1.93
C VAL A 52 8.90 8.46 3.43
N GLY A 53 10.00 8.12 4.02
CA GLY A 53 10.37 8.39 5.42
C GLY A 53 11.70 7.75 5.77
N ALA A 54 12.17 7.95 7.01
CA ALA A 54 13.39 7.33 7.51
C ALA A 54 13.28 5.80 7.63
N HIS A 55 12.05 5.31 7.82
CA HIS A 55 11.71 3.89 7.92
C HIS A 55 10.49 3.59 7.05
N GLU A 56 10.23 2.31 6.81
CA GLU A 56 9.00 1.85 6.18
C GLU A 56 7.80 2.22 7.05
N VAL A 57 6.72 2.64 6.39
CA VAL A 57 5.46 3.01 7.06
C VAL A 57 4.46 1.89 6.86
N ALA A 58 4.14 1.14 7.93
CA ALA A 58 3.00 0.24 7.96
C ALA A 58 1.82 1.00 8.60
N SER A 59 0.82 1.35 7.81
CA SER A 59 -0.28 2.19 8.29
C SER A 59 -1.35 1.38 9.00
N HIS A 60 -1.42 1.51 10.32
CA HIS A 60 -2.52 0.96 11.13
C HIS A 60 -3.85 1.67 10.82
N ARG A 61 -3.83 2.96 10.52
CA ARG A 61 -5.01 3.73 10.13
C ARG A 61 -5.64 3.21 8.86
N ALA A 62 -4.82 2.86 7.87
CA ALA A 62 -5.30 2.24 6.64
C ALA A 62 -5.91 0.85 6.91
N HIS A 63 -5.26 0.03 7.75
CA HIS A 63 -5.81 -1.26 8.17
C HIS A 63 -7.20 -1.11 8.80
N ASP A 64 -7.33 -0.23 9.81
CA ASP A 64 -8.59 -0.02 10.54
C ASP A 64 -9.70 0.53 9.64
N ARG A 65 -9.33 1.32 8.61
CA ARG A 65 -10.28 1.84 7.62
C ARG A 65 -10.81 0.77 6.68
N LEU A 66 -10.00 -0.26 6.38
CA LEU A 66 -10.29 -1.28 5.38
C LEU A 66 -11.05 -2.49 5.96
N VAL A 67 -10.68 -2.97 7.14
CA VAL A 67 -11.19 -4.22 7.70
C VAL A 67 -12.68 -4.14 7.99
N GLY A 68 -13.42 -5.19 7.62
CA GLY A 68 -14.86 -5.29 7.78
C GLY A 68 -15.68 -4.58 6.70
N GLN A 69 -15.04 -3.93 5.73
CA GLN A 69 -15.73 -3.20 4.66
C GLN A 69 -15.71 -3.98 3.35
N ALA A 70 -16.74 -3.77 2.52
CA ALA A 70 -16.69 -4.21 1.12
C ALA A 70 -15.69 -3.34 0.35
N PRO A 71 -14.80 -3.92 -0.48
CA PRO A 71 -13.81 -3.13 -1.20
C PRO A 71 -14.49 -2.28 -2.29
N THR A 72 -14.29 -0.97 -2.22
CA THR A 72 -14.67 0.00 -3.26
C THR A 72 -13.48 0.87 -3.60
N ARG A 73 -13.45 1.45 -4.80
CA ARG A 73 -12.35 2.33 -5.21
C ARG A 73 -12.16 3.51 -4.26
N GLU A 74 -13.27 4.09 -3.78
CA GLU A 74 -13.28 5.19 -2.83
C GLU A 74 -12.68 4.77 -1.48
N LEU A 75 -13.09 3.63 -0.94
CA LEU A 75 -12.56 3.10 0.31
C LEU A 75 -11.04 2.89 0.24
N LEU A 76 -10.57 2.31 -0.87
CA LEU A 76 -9.13 2.03 -1.06
C LEU A 76 -8.33 3.32 -1.19
N ALA A 77 -8.87 4.33 -1.88
CA ALA A 77 -8.26 5.66 -1.98
C ALA A 77 -8.21 6.38 -0.62
N ASP A 78 -9.28 6.32 0.16
CA ASP A 78 -9.33 6.87 1.53
C ASP A 78 -8.25 6.23 2.42
N ALA A 79 -8.14 4.90 2.40
CA ALA A 79 -7.14 4.18 3.18
C ALA A 79 -5.71 4.53 2.76
N ALA A 80 -5.46 4.66 1.45
CA ALA A 80 -4.16 5.07 0.94
C ALA A 80 -3.82 6.52 1.31
N ALA A 81 -4.80 7.42 1.34
CA ALA A 81 -4.62 8.80 1.79
C ALA A 81 -4.21 8.85 3.28
N LEU A 82 -4.86 8.05 4.14
CA LEU A 82 -4.47 7.93 5.55
C LEU A 82 -3.04 7.44 5.70
N ALA A 83 -2.62 6.45 4.91
CA ALA A 83 -1.24 5.97 4.93
C ALA A 83 -0.24 7.03 4.43
N ALA A 84 -0.62 7.83 3.44
CA ALA A 84 0.22 8.93 2.95
C ALA A 84 0.39 10.05 3.99
N GLU A 85 -0.61 10.30 4.84
CA GLU A 85 -0.49 11.22 5.97
C GLU A 85 0.52 10.75 7.02
N ASP A 86 0.64 9.44 7.21
CA ASP A 86 1.59 8.83 8.15
C ASP A 86 3.06 8.92 7.67
N CYS A 87 3.29 9.31 6.41
CA CYS A 87 4.62 9.45 5.82
C CYS A 87 5.34 10.72 6.27
N SER A 88 6.66 10.62 6.36
CA SER A 88 7.56 11.75 6.66
C SER A 88 8.66 11.84 5.60
N PRO A 89 8.31 12.08 4.32
CA PRO A 89 9.30 12.22 3.26
C PRO A 89 10.15 13.48 3.47
N TYR A 90 11.36 13.48 2.93
CA TYR A 90 12.23 14.64 2.84
C TYR A 90 12.53 14.96 1.38
N ALA A 91 12.76 16.23 1.10
CA ALA A 91 13.13 16.68 -0.24
C ALA A 91 14.56 16.22 -0.58
N ASP A 92 14.74 15.71 -1.79
CA ASP A 92 16.04 15.30 -2.33
C ASP A 92 16.04 15.44 -3.87
N GLN A 93 17.08 14.89 -4.53
CA GLN A 93 17.20 14.88 -5.99
C GLN A 93 16.04 14.15 -6.72
N ARG A 94 15.22 13.38 -6.01
CA ARG A 94 14.08 12.63 -6.56
C ARG A 94 12.78 13.39 -6.51
N GLY A 95 12.74 14.48 -5.74
CA GLY A 95 11.59 15.38 -5.69
C GLY A 95 11.34 16.00 -4.31
N PRO A 96 10.42 16.96 -4.24
CA PRO A 96 10.00 17.61 -3.02
C PRO A 96 9.10 16.68 -2.17
N GLU A 97 8.90 17.05 -0.91
CA GLU A 97 8.14 16.27 0.08
C GLU A 97 6.69 16.06 -0.31
N ASP A 98 6.02 17.09 -0.80
CA ASP A 98 4.61 17.06 -1.22
C ASP A 98 4.39 16.11 -2.40
N TYR A 99 5.30 16.11 -3.37
CA TYR A 99 5.28 15.19 -4.49
C TYR A 99 5.43 13.74 -4.04
N LYS A 100 6.38 13.45 -3.15
CA LYS A 100 6.58 12.10 -2.61
C LYS A 100 5.39 11.62 -1.80
N ARG A 101 4.75 12.50 -1.02
CA ARG A 101 3.54 12.19 -0.27
C ARG A 101 2.36 11.91 -1.21
N HIS A 102 2.20 12.71 -2.25
CA HIS A 102 1.20 12.47 -3.29
C HIS A 102 1.40 11.10 -3.96
N LEU A 103 2.64 10.78 -4.34
CA LEU A 103 2.98 9.47 -4.91
C LEU A 103 2.67 8.31 -3.95
N ALA A 104 2.92 8.47 -2.66
CA ALA A 104 2.60 7.45 -1.65
C ALA A 104 1.10 7.10 -1.66
N GLY A 105 0.22 8.10 -1.71
CA GLY A 105 -1.22 7.91 -1.83
C GLY A 105 -1.64 7.23 -3.13
N GLU A 106 -1.12 7.69 -4.25
CA GLU A 106 -1.41 7.12 -5.58
C GLU A 106 -0.95 5.66 -5.71
N LEU A 107 0.29 5.38 -5.32
CA LEU A 107 0.84 4.02 -5.38
C LEU A 107 0.15 3.10 -4.37
N GLY A 108 -0.21 3.61 -3.18
CA GLY A 108 -0.99 2.90 -2.19
C GLY A 108 -2.36 2.48 -2.73
N THR A 109 -3.07 3.39 -3.37
CA THR A 109 -4.35 3.11 -4.03
C THR A 109 -4.22 2.03 -5.10
N ARG A 110 -3.22 2.14 -5.97
CA ARG A 110 -2.97 1.15 -7.03
C ARG A 110 -2.60 -0.23 -6.47
N ALA A 111 -1.77 -0.27 -5.44
CA ALA A 111 -1.39 -1.52 -4.78
C ALA A 111 -2.60 -2.20 -4.13
N LEU A 112 -3.44 -1.45 -3.42
CA LEU A 112 -4.67 -1.96 -2.82
C LEU A 112 -5.67 -2.45 -3.87
N LEU A 113 -5.92 -1.68 -4.93
CA LEU A 113 -6.80 -2.10 -6.05
C LEU A 113 -6.34 -3.43 -6.64
N ARG A 114 -5.07 -3.53 -7.00
CA ARG A 114 -4.51 -4.74 -7.59
C ARG A 114 -4.50 -5.93 -6.61
N ALA A 115 -4.26 -5.68 -5.32
CA ALA A 115 -4.35 -6.71 -4.29
C ALA A 115 -5.78 -7.24 -4.15
N CYS A 116 -6.79 -6.36 -4.13
CA CYS A 116 -8.21 -6.74 -4.08
C CYS A 116 -8.63 -7.55 -5.32
N GLU A 117 -8.24 -7.11 -6.52
CA GLU A 117 -8.51 -7.84 -7.77
C GLU A 117 -7.91 -9.27 -7.73
N ARG A 118 -6.67 -9.40 -7.24
CA ARG A 118 -5.98 -10.69 -7.08
C ARG A 118 -6.60 -11.57 -5.99
N ALA A 119 -7.23 -10.96 -4.98
CA ALA A 119 -8.01 -11.67 -3.97
C ALA A 119 -9.41 -12.08 -4.47
N GLY A 120 -9.82 -11.65 -5.68
CA GLY A 120 -11.08 -12.01 -6.32
C GLY A 120 -12.18 -10.95 -6.20
N ALA A 121 -11.87 -9.72 -5.79
CA ALA A 121 -12.84 -8.63 -5.81
C ALA A 121 -13.10 -8.14 -7.24
N SER A 122 -14.34 -7.76 -7.51
CA SER A 122 -14.74 -7.01 -8.71
C SER A 122 -14.93 -5.55 -8.32
N LEU A 123 -14.07 -4.64 -8.87
CA LEU A 123 -13.99 -3.22 -8.51
C LEU A 123 -14.26 -2.30 -9.71
#